data_e64a2e2c8737b83fa383b571d3441cd1
#
_entry.id   e64a2e2c8737b83fa383b571d3441cd1
#
_cell.length_a   1.000
_cell.length_b   1.000
_cell.length_c   1.000
_cell.angle_alpha   90.00
_cell.angle_beta   90.00
_cell.angle_gamma   90.00
#
_symmetry.space_group_name_H-M   'P 1'
#
loop_
_entity.id
_entity.type
_entity.pdbx_description
1 polymer ?
#
loop_
_entity_poly.entity_id
_entity_poly.type
_entity_poly.pdbx_seq_one_letter_code
_entity_poly.pdbx_strand_id
1 'polypeptide(L)'
;TAAARVILEEAKKMSLSPFKKDAKFVEVDATTLRFDERGIADPLIGSVHDPIYQGAGAYGVAGIPQPKQGAVTKAHGGILFIDEIGELHPVQMNKLLKVLEDRKVFLESAYYSSEDSNIPAHIHEIFQKGLPADFRLVGATTGTKDEIPAAIRSRCIEIYFRPLLPEEICTIARNAAAKGGFSLEEGADKLIAKYAQNGRDAVNIIQIAGGISQTEHRNNITRKDIEWVVELGQYNPRIDKKITQGEQVGCV
;
A
#
# COMPACT_ATOMS: atom_id res chain seq x y z
N THR A 1 -0.16 6.24 -0.77
CA THR A 1 1.12 5.59 -1.16
C THR A 1 2.17 6.62 -1.59
N ALA A 2 1.89 7.49 -2.60
CA ALA A 2 2.88 8.42 -3.16
C ALA A 2 3.54 9.32 -2.09
N ALA A 3 2.77 9.93 -1.20
CA ALA A 3 3.30 10.78 -0.13
C ALA A 3 4.27 10.02 0.79
N ALA A 4 3.96 8.79 1.17
CA ALA A 4 4.80 7.97 2.03
C ALA A 4 6.15 7.60 1.35
N ARG A 5 6.13 7.35 0.03
CA ARG A 5 7.37 7.13 -0.74
C ARG A 5 8.26 8.38 -0.77
N VAL A 6 7.66 9.54 -1.04
CA VAL A 6 8.41 10.82 -1.06
C VAL A 6 9.00 11.11 0.32
N ILE A 7 8.25 10.90 1.40
CA ILE A 7 8.73 11.08 2.77
C ILE A 7 9.96 10.21 3.04
N LEU A 8 9.94 8.93 2.63
CA LEU A 8 11.10 8.05 2.82
C LEU A 8 12.31 8.55 2.02
N GLU A 9 12.14 8.94 0.76
CA GLU A 9 13.24 9.42 -0.08
C GLU A 9 13.84 10.73 0.46
N GLU A 10 13.02 11.66 0.95
CA GLU A 10 13.51 12.86 1.60
C GLU A 10 14.19 12.57 2.96
N ALA A 11 13.59 11.66 3.75
CA ALA A 11 14.17 11.26 5.02
C ALA A 11 15.55 10.61 4.87
N LYS A 12 15.79 9.81 3.83
CA LYS A 12 17.11 9.23 3.54
C LYS A 12 18.22 10.25 3.32
N LYS A 13 17.87 11.49 2.94
CA LYS A 13 18.83 12.58 2.69
C LYS A 13 19.22 13.31 3.98
N MET A 14 18.43 13.15 5.05
CA MET A 14 18.64 13.87 6.32
C MET A 14 19.67 13.15 7.18
N SER A 15 20.62 13.88 7.76
CA SER A 15 21.68 13.33 8.60
C SER A 15 21.20 12.68 9.90
N LEU A 16 20.08 13.15 10.46
CA LEU A 16 19.46 12.62 11.69
C LEU A 16 18.33 11.63 11.42
N SER A 17 18.21 11.15 10.19
CA SER A 17 17.17 10.20 9.82
C SER A 17 17.40 8.82 10.46
N PRO A 18 16.34 8.14 10.92
CA PRO A 18 16.43 6.76 11.34
C PRO A 18 16.61 5.80 10.16
N PHE A 19 16.40 6.27 8.93
CA PHE A 19 16.50 5.47 7.72
C PHE A 19 17.89 5.54 7.10
N LYS A 20 18.45 4.39 6.81
CA LYS A 20 19.68 4.29 6.02
C LYS A 20 19.39 4.53 4.55
N LYS A 21 20.44 4.75 3.73
CA LYS A 21 20.31 4.97 2.28
C LYS A 21 19.66 3.81 1.55
N ASP A 22 19.86 2.58 2.04
CA ASP A 22 19.30 1.33 1.50
C ASP A 22 17.94 0.95 2.09
N ALA A 23 17.35 1.80 2.94
CA ALA A 23 16.03 1.59 3.53
C ALA A 23 14.97 1.31 2.47
N LYS A 24 14.23 0.22 2.65
CA LYS A 24 13.24 -0.27 1.68
C LYS A 24 11.86 0.32 1.95
N PHE A 25 11.12 0.54 0.88
CA PHE A 25 9.68 0.78 0.92
C PHE A 25 8.97 -0.49 0.46
N VAL A 26 8.36 -1.19 1.39
CA VAL A 26 7.60 -2.41 1.12
C VAL A 26 6.13 -2.05 1.15
N GLU A 27 5.44 -2.27 0.04
CA GLU A 27 4.02 -1.99 -0.13
C GLU A 27 3.22 -3.28 -0.18
N VAL A 28 2.12 -3.30 0.54
CA VAL A 28 1.19 -4.42 0.64
C VAL A 28 -0.22 -3.86 0.56
N ASP A 29 -1.07 -4.51 -0.19
CA ASP A 29 -2.51 -4.23 -0.27
C ASP A 29 -3.23 -5.28 0.58
N ALA A 30 -3.88 -4.83 1.67
CA ALA A 30 -4.55 -5.73 2.60
C ALA A 30 -5.73 -6.48 1.96
N THR A 31 -6.39 -5.89 0.96
CA THR A 31 -7.50 -6.53 0.25
C THR A 31 -7.08 -7.75 -0.54
N THR A 32 -5.79 -7.81 -0.93
CA THR A 32 -5.22 -8.94 -1.70
C THR A 32 -4.53 -9.98 -0.83
N LEU A 33 -4.31 -9.68 0.45
CA LEU A 33 -3.69 -10.59 1.40
C LEU A 33 -4.67 -11.72 1.78
N ARG A 34 -4.45 -12.88 1.20
CA ARG A 34 -5.20 -14.06 1.61
C ARG A 34 -4.70 -14.55 2.96
N PHE A 35 -5.63 -14.65 3.90
CA PHE A 35 -5.39 -15.33 5.17
C PHE A 35 -5.63 -16.82 4.97
N ASP A 36 -4.61 -17.63 5.26
CA ASP A 36 -4.73 -19.08 5.32
C ASP A 36 -4.76 -19.51 6.80
N GLU A 37 -5.91 -20.03 7.25
CA GLU A 37 -6.09 -20.52 8.63
C GLU A 37 -5.09 -21.61 9.02
N ARG A 38 -4.59 -22.38 8.04
CA ARG A 38 -3.59 -23.42 8.26
C ARG A 38 -2.17 -22.85 8.45
N GLY A 39 -1.99 -21.54 8.22
CA GLY A 39 -0.67 -20.88 8.36
C GLY A 39 0.37 -21.28 7.31
N ILE A 40 -0.04 -21.99 6.24
CA ILE A 40 0.85 -22.48 5.19
C ILE A 40 1.46 -21.34 4.39
N ALA A 41 0.71 -20.25 4.22
CA ALA A 41 1.18 -19.06 3.52
C ALA A 41 0.70 -17.80 4.26
N ASP A 42 1.62 -17.04 4.83
CA ASP A 42 1.35 -15.72 5.39
C ASP A 42 2.26 -14.69 4.70
N PRO A 43 1.79 -14.02 3.65
CA PRO A 43 2.59 -13.05 2.91
C PRO A 43 3.02 -11.84 3.77
N LEU A 44 2.26 -11.51 4.82
CA LEU A 44 2.56 -10.39 5.69
C LEU A 44 3.68 -10.75 6.69
N ILE A 45 3.48 -11.80 7.46
CA ILE A 45 4.39 -12.18 8.56
C ILE A 45 5.51 -13.09 8.05
N GLY A 46 5.19 -14.00 7.16
CA GLY A 46 6.03 -15.08 6.70
C GLY A 46 5.48 -16.43 7.10
N SER A 47 6.04 -17.47 6.55
CA SER A 47 5.59 -18.84 6.74
C SER A 47 6.78 -19.80 6.77
N VAL A 48 6.53 -21.03 7.17
CA VAL A 48 7.48 -22.13 7.03
C VAL A 48 6.91 -23.15 6.06
N HIS A 49 7.67 -23.50 5.05
CA HIS A 49 7.36 -24.62 4.19
C HIS A 49 7.88 -25.90 4.83
N ASP A 50 7.00 -26.63 5.49
CA ASP A 50 7.33 -27.89 6.10
C ASP A 50 7.46 -29.02 5.06
N PRO A 51 8.37 -29.98 5.27
CA PRO A 51 8.70 -31.05 4.31
C PRO A 51 7.51 -31.92 3.90
N ILE A 52 6.55 -32.12 4.79
CA ILE A 52 5.35 -32.95 4.53
C ILE A 52 4.52 -32.43 3.37
N TYR A 53 4.43 -31.10 3.20
CA TYR A 53 3.67 -30.51 2.10
C TYR A 53 4.37 -30.63 0.73
N GLN A 54 5.64 -31.05 0.73
CA GLN A 54 6.42 -31.25 -0.50
C GLN A 54 6.51 -32.72 -0.93
N GLY A 55 5.78 -33.63 -0.25
CA GLY A 55 5.82 -35.06 -0.56
C GLY A 55 7.16 -35.74 -0.23
N ALA A 56 8.07 -35.02 0.43
CA ALA A 56 9.35 -35.54 0.88
C ALA A 56 9.21 -35.97 2.34
N GLY A 57 9.04 -37.23 2.58
CA GLY A 57 9.18 -37.81 3.93
C GLY A 57 10.58 -37.54 4.51
N ALA A 58 10.92 -38.08 5.68
CA ALA A 58 12.11 -37.84 6.47
C ALA A 58 13.47 -38.17 5.77
N TYR A 59 13.56 -38.02 4.45
CA TYR A 59 14.72 -38.38 3.66
C TYR A 59 15.47 -37.19 3.10
N GLY A 60 16.60 -36.86 3.68
CA GLY A 60 17.61 -35.94 3.13
C GLY A 60 17.27 -34.43 3.30
N VAL A 61 17.92 -33.60 2.49
CA VAL A 61 17.80 -32.13 2.48
C VAL A 61 16.32 -31.65 2.29
N ALA A 62 15.50 -32.48 1.68
CA ALA A 62 14.06 -32.26 1.50
C ALA A 62 13.25 -32.31 2.82
N GLY A 63 13.85 -32.84 3.92
CA GLY A 63 13.23 -32.90 5.25
C GLY A 63 13.38 -31.65 6.11
N ILE A 64 14.08 -30.60 5.65
CA ILE A 64 14.41 -29.42 6.44
C ILE A 64 13.32 -28.35 6.29
N PRO A 65 12.75 -27.82 7.40
CA PRO A 65 11.79 -26.70 7.34
C PRO A 65 12.41 -25.48 6.66
N GLN A 66 11.72 -24.92 5.66
CA GLN A 66 12.20 -23.76 4.90
C GLN A 66 11.47 -22.50 5.33
N PRO A 67 12.10 -21.59 6.11
CA PRO A 67 11.50 -20.34 6.50
C PRO A 67 11.40 -19.37 5.31
N LYS A 68 10.22 -18.82 5.08
CA LYS A 68 9.94 -17.83 4.04
C LYS A 68 9.63 -16.49 4.67
N GLN A 69 10.38 -15.47 4.29
CA GLN A 69 10.21 -14.11 4.82
C GLN A 69 8.93 -13.45 4.31
N GLY A 70 8.16 -12.85 5.21
CA GLY A 70 7.03 -12.00 4.92
C GLY A 70 7.40 -10.55 4.63
N ALA A 71 6.37 -9.72 4.40
CA ALA A 71 6.53 -8.29 4.12
C ALA A 71 7.19 -7.55 5.31
N VAL A 72 6.84 -7.90 6.54
CA VAL A 72 7.39 -7.28 7.76
C VAL A 72 8.91 -7.42 7.87
N THR A 73 9.45 -8.60 7.55
CA THR A 73 10.90 -8.84 7.54
C THR A 73 11.58 -8.13 6.38
N LYS A 74 10.96 -8.13 5.19
CA LYS A 74 11.48 -7.41 4.02
C LYS A 74 11.54 -5.91 4.22
N ALA A 75 10.67 -5.34 5.07
CA ALA A 75 10.61 -3.93 5.42
C ALA A 75 11.61 -3.53 6.52
N HIS A 76 12.39 -4.48 7.07
CA HIS A 76 13.36 -4.18 8.12
C HIS A 76 14.28 -3.01 7.75
N GLY A 77 14.43 -2.06 8.67
CA GLY A 77 15.19 -0.82 8.47
C GLY A 77 14.50 0.23 7.58
N GLY A 78 13.27 -0.02 7.11
CA GLY A 78 12.56 0.84 6.20
C GLY A 78 11.11 1.12 6.59
N ILE A 79 10.24 1.24 5.58
CA ILE A 79 8.79 1.46 5.74
C ILE A 79 8.03 0.23 5.24
N LEU A 80 7.10 -0.23 6.05
CA LEU A 80 6.00 -1.10 5.63
C LEU A 80 4.77 -0.24 5.41
N PHE A 81 4.35 -0.10 4.16
CA PHE A 81 3.12 0.57 3.78
C PHE A 81 2.03 -0.47 3.54
N ILE A 82 0.91 -0.35 4.25
CA ILE A 82 -0.25 -1.23 4.08
C ILE A 82 -1.41 -0.38 3.58
N ASP A 83 -1.82 -0.62 2.33
CA ASP A 83 -3.02 -0.02 1.77
C ASP A 83 -4.25 -0.77 2.26
N GLU A 84 -5.32 -0.03 2.55
CA GLU A 84 -6.56 -0.51 3.16
C GLU A 84 -6.31 -1.37 4.42
N ILE A 85 -5.50 -0.85 5.34
CA ILE A 85 -5.07 -1.58 6.55
C ILE A 85 -6.24 -2.13 7.38
N GLY A 86 -7.42 -1.49 7.33
CA GLY A 86 -8.66 -1.95 7.97
C GLY A 86 -9.14 -3.31 7.47
N GLU A 87 -8.77 -3.69 6.24
CA GLU A 87 -9.16 -4.97 5.61
C GLU A 87 -8.29 -6.16 6.06
N LEU A 88 -7.27 -5.92 6.89
CA LEU A 88 -6.47 -7.02 7.43
C LEU A 88 -7.32 -7.94 8.31
N HIS A 89 -7.16 -9.25 8.11
CA HIS A 89 -7.80 -10.23 8.99
C HIS A 89 -7.36 -10.02 10.45
N PRO A 90 -8.25 -10.15 11.45
CA PRO A 90 -7.93 -9.90 12.86
C PRO A 90 -6.70 -10.65 13.38
N VAL A 91 -6.48 -11.89 12.92
CA VAL A 91 -5.29 -12.67 13.28
C VAL A 91 -4.01 -12.04 12.73
N GLN A 92 -4.01 -11.55 11.49
CA GLN A 92 -2.86 -10.86 10.90
C GLN A 92 -2.60 -9.53 11.62
N MET A 93 -3.66 -8.82 11.99
CA MET A 93 -3.57 -7.59 12.76
C MET A 93 -2.90 -7.81 14.13
N ASN A 94 -3.29 -8.87 14.85
CA ASN A 94 -2.69 -9.24 16.14
C ASN A 94 -1.22 -9.67 15.99
N LYS A 95 -0.90 -10.42 14.95
CA LYS A 95 0.48 -10.79 14.64
C LYS A 95 1.33 -9.56 14.32
N LEU A 96 0.78 -8.61 13.54
CA LEU A 96 1.45 -7.34 13.21
C LEU A 96 1.74 -6.52 14.48
N LEU A 97 0.77 -6.44 15.41
CA LEU A 97 0.98 -5.78 16.70
C LEU A 97 2.15 -6.38 17.46
N LYS A 98 2.21 -7.71 17.55
CA LYS A 98 3.31 -8.41 18.21
C LYS A 98 4.66 -8.10 17.56
N VAL A 99 4.71 -8.08 16.23
CA VAL A 99 5.94 -7.74 15.49
C VAL A 99 6.37 -6.30 15.76
N LEU A 100 5.43 -5.34 15.85
CA LEU A 100 5.74 -3.94 16.18
C LEU A 100 6.31 -3.78 17.59
N GLU A 101 5.90 -4.64 18.53
CA GLU A 101 6.42 -4.65 19.92
C GLU A 101 7.80 -5.32 19.99
N ASP A 102 7.93 -6.52 19.45
CA ASP A 102 9.13 -7.35 19.57
C ASP A 102 10.23 -6.93 18.57
N ARG A 103 9.87 -6.22 17.50
CA ARG A 103 10.73 -5.87 16.36
C ARG A 103 11.39 -7.09 15.71
N LYS A 104 10.75 -8.24 15.85
CA LYS A 104 11.18 -9.54 15.34
C LYS A 104 9.97 -10.38 14.95
N VAL A 105 10.21 -11.32 14.05
CA VAL A 105 9.26 -12.38 13.70
C VAL A 105 9.82 -13.71 14.14
N PHE A 106 9.06 -14.42 14.96
CA PHE A 106 9.33 -15.81 15.27
C PHE A 106 8.44 -16.69 14.40
N LEU A 107 9.08 -17.55 13.63
CA LEU A 107 8.40 -18.55 12.82
C LEU A 107 8.37 -19.86 13.58
N GLU A 108 7.26 -20.58 13.49
CA GLU A 108 7.05 -21.85 14.16
C GLU A 108 6.91 -22.96 13.12
N SER A 109 7.50 -24.12 13.39
CA SER A 109 7.37 -25.33 12.60
C SER A 109 7.31 -26.54 13.54
N ALA A 110 6.36 -27.41 13.28
CA ALA A 110 6.25 -28.69 14.00
C ALA A 110 7.40 -29.65 13.70
N TYR A 111 8.16 -29.39 12.63
CA TYR A 111 9.27 -30.22 12.15
C TYR A 111 10.65 -29.65 12.49
N TYR A 112 10.69 -28.53 13.21
CA TYR A 112 11.96 -27.98 13.67
C TYR A 112 12.35 -28.57 15.03
N SER A 113 13.57 -29.10 15.11
CA SER A 113 14.22 -29.50 16.36
C SER A 113 15.55 -28.76 16.50
N SER A 114 15.78 -28.16 17.67
CA SER A 114 17.05 -27.49 17.98
C SER A 114 18.23 -28.45 18.07
N GLU A 115 17.96 -29.74 18.23
CA GLU A 115 18.96 -30.79 18.40
C GLU A 115 19.30 -31.51 17.08
N ASP A 116 18.55 -31.24 16.00
CA ASP A 116 18.78 -31.88 14.70
C ASP A 116 20.00 -31.28 13.99
N SER A 117 21.10 -32.03 14.01
CA SER A 117 22.37 -31.63 13.36
C SER A 117 22.30 -31.56 11.83
N ASN A 118 21.24 -32.08 11.19
CA ASN A 118 21.06 -32.02 9.75
C ASN A 118 20.52 -30.63 9.32
N ILE A 119 19.95 -29.87 10.26
CA ILE A 119 19.44 -28.51 9.97
C ILE A 119 20.63 -27.55 9.92
N PRO A 120 20.79 -26.78 8.82
CA PRO A 120 21.85 -25.77 8.71
C PRO A 120 21.83 -24.73 9.81
N ALA A 121 22.98 -24.26 10.27
CA ALA A 121 23.11 -23.30 11.37
C ALA A 121 22.32 -22.02 11.15
N HIS A 122 22.24 -21.51 9.92
CA HIS A 122 21.46 -20.30 9.61
C HIS A 122 19.95 -20.50 9.79
N ILE A 123 19.43 -21.72 9.58
CA ILE A 123 18.03 -22.05 9.83
C ILE A 123 17.77 -22.15 11.34
N HIS A 124 18.68 -22.78 12.10
CA HIS A 124 18.62 -22.76 13.56
C HIS A 124 18.58 -21.34 14.10
N GLU A 125 19.40 -20.45 13.57
CA GLU A 125 19.44 -19.05 13.99
C GLU A 125 18.10 -18.35 13.75
N ILE A 126 17.43 -18.59 12.62
CA ILE A 126 16.12 -18.02 12.31
C ILE A 126 15.05 -18.48 13.31
N PHE A 127 15.00 -19.77 13.63
CA PHE A 127 14.01 -20.28 14.57
C PHE A 127 14.28 -19.86 16.02
N GLN A 128 15.55 -19.80 16.43
CA GLN A 128 15.93 -19.47 17.80
C GLN A 128 15.93 -17.97 18.09
N LYS A 129 16.45 -17.13 17.16
CA LYS A 129 16.62 -15.68 17.37
C LYS A 129 15.52 -14.86 16.73
N GLY A 130 14.71 -15.45 15.84
CA GLY A 130 13.72 -14.77 15.02
C GLY A 130 14.36 -13.98 13.86
N LEU A 131 13.52 -13.56 12.92
CA LEU A 131 13.89 -12.69 11.83
C LEU A 131 13.74 -11.22 12.24
N PRO A 132 14.68 -10.33 11.94
CA PRO A 132 14.56 -8.91 12.29
C PRO A 132 13.43 -8.24 11.49
N ALA A 133 12.63 -7.42 12.19
CA ALA A 133 11.47 -6.73 11.61
C ALA A 133 11.26 -5.35 12.29
N ASP A 134 12.33 -4.57 12.42
CA ASP A 134 12.24 -3.17 12.88
C ASP A 134 11.97 -2.26 11.68
N PHE A 135 10.74 -1.81 11.54
CA PHE A 135 10.27 -0.95 10.44
C PHE A 135 9.37 0.15 10.98
N ARG A 136 9.07 1.14 10.15
CA ARG A 136 8.01 2.11 10.41
C ARG A 136 6.77 1.71 9.64
N LEU A 137 5.65 1.55 10.38
CA LEU A 137 4.36 1.23 9.78
C LEU A 137 3.69 2.50 9.27
N VAL A 138 3.21 2.44 8.03
CA VAL A 138 2.31 3.44 7.45
C VAL A 138 1.09 2.70 6.92
N GLY A 139 -0.06 2.91 7.56
CA GLY A 139 -1.34 2.37 7.11
C GLY A 139 -2.14 3.44 6.37
N ALA A 140 -2.77 3.08 5.27
CA ALA A 140 -3.79 3.89 4.61
C ALA A 140 -5.13 3.15 4.69
N THR A 141 -6.21 3.91 4.83
CA THR A 141 -7.57 3.37 4.77
C THR A 141 -8.52 4.42 4.21
N THR A 142 -9.53 3.97 3.48
CA THR A 142 -10.70 4.76 3.09
C THR A 142 -11.88 4.54 4.05
N GLY A 143 -11.75 3.60 4.94
CA GLY A 143 -12.76 3.24 5.94
C GLY A 143 -12.78 4.14 7.17
N THR A 144 -13.59 3.74 8.13
CA THR A 144 -13.76 4.46 9.40
C THR A 144 -12.65 4.13 10.41
N LYS A 145 -12.47 4.99 11.41
CA LYS A 145 -11.51 4.77 12.51
C LYS A 145 -11.72 3.42 13.22
N ASP A 146 -12.97 2.96 13.31
CA ASP A 146 -13.33 1.80 14.12
C ASP A 146 -12.94 0.47 13.46
N GLU A 147 -12.61 0.50 12.17
CA GLU A 147 -12.07 -0.65 11.43
C GLU A 147 -10.63 -0.99 11.84
N ILE A 148 -9.90 0.00 12.40
CA ILE A 148 -8.54 -0.20 12.86
C ILE A 148 -8.54 -0.39 14.38
N PRO A 149 -8.00 -1.51 14.91
CA PRO A 149 -7.95 -1.75 16.34
C PRO A 149 -7.29 -0.61 17.11
N ALA A 150 -7.87 -0.25 18.27
CA ALA A 150 -7.36 0.82 19.12
C ALA A 150 -5.88 0.62 19.51
N ALA A 151 -5.44 -0.62 19.62
CA ALA A 151 -4.04 -0.96 19.91
C ALA A 151 -3.07 -0.52 18.82
N ILE A 152 -3.45 -0.54 17.54
CA ILE A 152 -2.63 0.01 16.44
C ILE A 152 -2.75 1.53 16.44
N ARG A 153 -3.97 2.06 16.51
CA ARG A 153 -4.21 3.53 16.50
C ARG A 153 -3.41 4.25 17.58
N SER A 154 -3.36 3.70 18.80
CA SER A 154 -2.61 4.30 19.92
C SER A 154 -1.09 4.39 19.69
N ARG A 155 -0.55 3.67 18.70
CA ARG A 155 0.88 3.67 18.33
C ARG A 155 1.16 4.47 17.07
N CYS A 156 0.12 5.00 16.42
CA CYS A 156 0.22 5.74 15.16
C CYS A 156 -0.19 7.20 15.34
N ILE A 157 0.34 8.05 14.49
CA ILE A 157 -0.15 9.42 14.30
C ILE A 157 -1.17 9.38 13.16
N GLU A 158 -2.37 9.87 13.42
CA GLU A 158 -3.42 9.94 12.42
C GLU A 158 -3.26 11.20 11.57
N ILE A 159 -3.31 11.03 10.25
CA ILE A 159 -3.21 12.12 9.28
C ILE A 159 -4.41 12.03 8.34
N TYR A 160 -5.22 13.09 8.31
CA TYR A 160 -6.41 13.17 7.48
C TYR A 160 -6.13 13.91 6.19
N PHE A 161 -6.54 13.32 5.08
CA PHE A 161 -6.48 13.95 3.77
C PHE A 161 -7.87 14.47 3.41
N ARG A 162 -7.99 15.77 3.19
CA ARG A 162 -9.21 16.37 2.67
C ARG A 162 -9.42 16.03 1.18
N PRO A 163 -10.64 16.14 0.68
CA PRO A 163 -10.89 16.11 -0.75
C PRO A 163 -10.08 17.19 -1.49
N LEU A 164 -9.68 16.89 -2.71
CA LEU A 164 -8.96 17.83 -3.56
C LEU A 164 -9.87 19.01 -3.95
N LEU A 165 -9.31 20.20 -3.97
CA LEU A 165 -9.99 21.39 -4.48
C LEU A 165 -10.05 21.36 -6.02
N PRO A 166 -11.01 22.06 -6.66
CA PRO A 166 -11.09 22.12 -8.13
C PRO A 166 -9.79 22.57 -8.80
N GLU A 167 -9.07 23.54 -8.23
CA GLU A 167 -7.78 24.03 -8.76
C GLU A 167 -6.69 22.98 -8.69
N GLU A 168 -6.72 22.11 -7.66
CA GLU A 168 -5.79 20.99 -7.52
C GLU A 168 -6.08 19.93 -8.57
N ILE A 169 -7.35 19.64 -8.84
CA ILE A 169 -7.78 18.75 -9.93
C ILE A 169 -7.34 19.31 -11.29
N CYS A 170 -7.51 20.62 -11.55
CA CYS A 170 -7.02 21.26 -12.76
C CYS A 170 -5.51 21.05 -12.93
N THR A 171 -4.75 21.20 -11.85
CA THR A 171 -3.29 21.01 -11.85
C THR A 171 -2.93 19.56 -12.17
N ILE A 172 -3.63 18.59 -11.57
CA ILE A 172 -3.44 17.16 -11.85
C ILE A 172 -3.75 16.85 -13.31
N ALA A 173 -4.87 17.38 -13.85
CA ALA A 173 -5.27 17.18 -15.24
C ALA A 173 -4.22 17.72 -16.21
N ARG A 174 -3.73 18.95 -16.01
CA ARG A 174 -2.66 19.54 -16.81
C ARG A 174 -1.37 18.73 -16.78
N ASN A 175 -0.95 18.28 -15.60
CA ASN A 175 0.24 17.45 -15.44
C ASN A 175 0.08 16.07 -16.11
N ALA A 176 -1.11 15.48 -16.02
CA ALA A 176 -1.41 14.21 -16.68
C ALA A 176 -1.37 14.33 -18.21
N ALA A 177 -1.98 15.38 -18.75
CA ALA A 177 -1.95 15.67 -20.19
C ALA A 177 -0.50 15.89 -20.69
N ALA A 178 0.28 16.72 -19.99
CA ALA A 178 1.67 16.99 -20.35
C ALA A 178 2.53 15.71 -20.33
N LYS A 179 2.36 14.84 -19.32
CA LYS A 179 3.04 13.53 -19.25
C LYS A 179 2.65 12.60 -20.38
N GLY A 180 1.39 12.66 -20.83
CA GLY A 180 0.89 11.91 -21.99
C GLY A 180 1.30 12.49 -23.34
N GLY A 181 1.96 13.64 -23.39
CA GLY A 181 2.33 14.33 -24.64
C GLY A 181 1.16 15.10 -25.26
N PHE A 182 0.12 15.41 -24.48
CA PHE A 182 -1.05 16.15 -24.95
C PHE A 182 -1.04 17.59 -24.48
N SER A 183 -1.59 18.49 -25.31
CA SER A 183 -2.05 19.80 -24.88
C SER A 183 -3.54 19.76 -24.53
N LEU A 184 -3.98 20.69 -23.71
CA LEU A 184 -5.39 20.88 -23.36
C LEU A 184 -5.94 22.14 -24.00
N GLU A 185 -7.14 22.07 -24.57
CA GLU A 185 -7.89 23.23 -24.98
C GLU A 185 -8.19 24.13 -23.77
N GLU A 186 -8.32 25.42 -23.99
CA GLU A 186 -8.64 26.40 -22.93
C GLU A 186 -9.94 26.05 -22.21
N GLY A 187 -9.87 25.95 -20.88
CA GLY A 187 -11.01 25.59 -20.03
C GLY A 187 -11.30 24.08 -19.95
N ALA A 188 -10.58 23.22 -20.66
CA ALA A 188 -10.72 21.78 -20.60
C ALA A 188 -10.38 21.23 -19.20
N ASP A 189 -9.37 21.79 -18.55
CA ASP A 189 -8.99 21.45 -17.17
C ASP A 189 -10.11 21.78 -16.17
N LYS A 190 -10.79 22.92 -16.34
CA LYS A 190 -11.95 23.32 -15.50
C LYS A 190 -13.15 22.38 -15.71
N LEU A 191 -13.36 21.93 -16.96
CA LEU A 191 -14.41 20.98 -17.27
C LEU A 191 -14.13 19.62 -16.58
N ILE A 192 -12.90 19.14 -16.61
CA ILE A 192 -12.50 17.93 -15.88
C ILE A 192 -12.73 18.12 -14.38
N ALA A 193 -12.32 19.24 -13.80
CA ALA A 193 -12.50 19.53 -12.39
C ALA A 193 -13.97 19.58 -11.94
N LYS A 194 -14.90 19.85 -12.86
CA LYS A 194 -16.34 19.82 -12.60
C LYS A 194 -16.85 18.38 -12.36
N TYR A 195 -16.23 17.37 -12.96
CA TYR A 195 -16.71 15.99 -12.93
C TYR A 195 -15.81 15.03 -12.14
N ALA A 196 -14.49 15.27 -12.12
CA ALA A 196 -13.56 14.41 -11.39
C ALA A 196 -13.72 14.57 -9.87
N GLN A 197 -14.09 13.51 -9.17
CA GLN A 197 -14.24 13.51 -7.71
C GLN A 197 -12.87 13.47 -6.99
N ASN A 198 -11.86 12.91 -7.64
CA ASN A 198 -10.52 12.71 -7.12
C ASN A 198 -9.47 12.80 -8.23
N GLY A 199 -8.19 12.70 -7.88
CA GLY A 199 -7.10 12.78 -8.85
C GLY A 199 -7.06 11.60 -9.84
N ARG A 200 -7.53 10.42 -9.43
CA ARG A 200 -7.59 9.24 -10.32
C ARG A 200 -8.59 9.46 -11.44
N ASP A 201 -9.77 10.00 -11.12
CA ASP A 201 -10.78 10.34 -12.12
C ASP A 201 -10.24 11.33 -13.15
N ALA A 202 -9.53 12.39 -12.69
CA ALA A 202 -8.93 13.37 -13.58
C ALA A 202 -7.92 12.74 -14.55
N VAL A 203 -7.07 11.83 -14.04
CA VAL A 203 -6.10 11.11 -14.88
C VAL A 203 -6.80 10.18 -15.86
N ASN A 204 -7.83 9.45 -15.43
CA ASN A 204 -8.58 8.54 -16.29
C ASN A 204 -9.28 9.30 -17.42
N ILE A 205 -9.92 10.43 -17.12
CA ILE A 205 -10.57 11.29 -18.15
C ILE A 205 -9.53 11.74 -19.18
N ILE A 206 -8.35 12.18 -18.75
CA ILE A 206 -7.26 12.60 -19.63
C ILE A 206 -6.76 11.44 -20.50
N GLN A 207 -6.60 10.26 -19.93
CA GLN A 207 -6.11 9.10 -20.67
C GLN A 207 -7.08 8.68 -21.78
N ILE A 208 -8.38 8.63 -21.47
CA ILE A 208 -9.41 8.26 -22.45
C ILE A 208 -9.54 9.35 -23.52
N ALA A 209 -9.65 10.62 -23.12
CA ALA A 209 -9.74 11.76 -24.04
C ALA A 209 -8.50 11.89 -24.94
N GLY A 210 -7.31 11.60 -24.39
CA GLY A 210 -6.06 11.53 -25.14
C GLY A 210 -6.08 10.42 -26.18
N GLY A 211 -6.60 9.24 -25.83
CA GLY A 211 -6.80 8.14 -26.78
C GLY A 211 -7.73 8.55 -27.94
N ILE A 212 -8.82 9.26 -27.65
CA ILE A 212 -9.76 9.77 -28.67
C ILE A 212 -9.03 10.75 -29.61
N SER A 213 -8.29 11.73 -29.04
CA SER A 213 -7.57 12.71 -29.86
C SER A 213 -6.53 12.06 -30.77
N GLN A 214 -5.85 11.00 -30.30
CA GLN A 214 -4.90 10.22 -31.11
C GLN A 214 -5.55 9.48 -32.28
N THR A 215 -6.75 8.93 -32.08
CA THR A 215 -7.47 8.27 -33.20
C THR A 215 -7.84 9.27 -34.30
N GLU A 216 -7.97 10.54 -33.95
CA GLU A 216 -8.20 11.65 -34.90
C GLU A 216 -6.88 12.35 -35.34
N HIS A 217 -5.73 11.72 -35.07
CA HIS A 217 -4.40 12.25 -35.38
C HIS A 217 -4.11 13.63 -34.77
N ARG A 218 -4.66 13.93 -33.60
CA ARG A 218 -4.46 15.16 -32.83
C ARG A 218 -3.68 14.89 -31.55
N ASN A 219 -2.89 15.87 -31.12
CA ASN A 219 -2.24 15.86 -29.80
C ASN A 219 -2.90 16.90 -28.84
N ASN A 220 -4.03 17.47 -29.24
CA ASN A 220 -4.77 18.43 -28.44
C ASN A 220 -6.09 17.80 -28.00
N ILE A 221 -6.28 17.72 -26.69
CA ILE A 221 -7.52 17.24 -26.08
C ILE A 221 -8.49 18.41 -26.04
N THR A 222 -9.63 18.26 -26.73
CA THR A 222 -10.66 19.29 -26.79
C THR A 222 -11.69 19.12 -25.67
N ARG A 223 -12.49 20.15 -25.43
CA ARG A 223 -13.62 20.07 -24.49
C ARG A 223 -14.65 19.02 -24.94
N LYS A 224 -14.85 18.86 -26.23
CA LYS A 224 -15.76 17.83 -26.78
C LYS A 224 -15.29 16.41 -26.46
N ASP A 225 -14.00 16.14 -26.52
CA ASP A 225 -13.43 14.84 -26.14
C ASP A 225 -13.75 14.54 -24.66
N ILE A 226 -13.63 15.54 -23.80
CA ILE A 226 -13.92 15.40 -22.36
C ILE A 226 -15.43 15.24 -22.13
N GLU A 227 -16.28 16.01 -22.81
CA GLU A 227 -17.74 15.88 -22.71
C GLU A 227 -18.17 14.47 -23.11
N TRP A 228 -17.62 13.92 -24.17
CA TRP A 228 -17.88 12.56 -24.61
C TRP A 228 -17.47 11.52 -23.57
N VAL A 229 -16.25 11.66 -22.99
CA VAL A 229 -15.77 10.75 -21.94
C VAL A 229 -16.64 10.81 -20.69
N VAL A 230 -17.03 12.02 -20.29
CA VAL A 230 -17.87 12.26 -19.11
C VAL A 230 -19.26 11.65 -19.28
N GLU A 231 -19.86 11.81 -20.46
CA GLU A 231 -21.16 11.26 -20.77
C GLU A 231 -21.14 9.73 -20.80
N LEU A 232 -20.22 9.12 -21.55
CA LEU A 232 -20.10 7.66 -21.63
C LEU A 232 -19.67 7.02 -20.31
N GLY A 233 -18.77 7.67 -19.59
CA GLY A 233 -18.29 7.21 -18.29
C GLY A 233 -19.29 7.46 -17.16
N GLN A 234 -20.43 8.10 -17.43
CA GLN A 234 -21.47 8.46 -16.46
C GLN A 234 -20.91 9.23 -15.25
N TYR A 235 -19.91 10.10 -15.49
CA TYR A 235 -19.36 10.93 -14.43
C TYR A 235 -20.40 11.97 -13.99
N ASN A 236 -20.69 11.99 -12.70
CA ASN A 236 -21.59 12.98 -12.13
C ASN A 236 -20.85 14.27 -11.77
N PRO A 237 -21.45 15.45 -11.98
CA PRO A 237 -20.86 16.69 -11.53
C PRO A 237 -20.57 16.66 -10.03
N ARG A 238 -19.45 17.24 -9.64
CA ARG A 238 -19.13 17.42 -8.21
C ARG A 238 -20.23 18.27 -7.58
N ILE A 239 -20.75 17.78 -6.49
CA ILE A 239 -21.58 18.57 -5.60
C ILE A 239 -20.59 19.28 -4.65
N ASP A 240 -20.33 20.55 -4.88
CA ASP A 240 -19.62 21.40 -3.92
C ASP A 240 -20.49 21.55 -2.67
N LYS A 241 -20.43 20.53 -1.80
CA LYS A 241 -20.87 20.71 -0.43
C LYS A 241 -19.96 21.78 0.16
N LYS A 242 -20.47 22.99 0.35
CA LYS A 242 -19.84 23.93 1.29
C LYS A 242 -19.81 23.21 2.62
N ILE A 243 -18.63 22.71 3.02
CA ILE A 243 -18.41 22.07 4.31
C ILE A 243 -18.73 23.16 5.34
N THR A 244 -19.85 23.02 6.03
CA THR A 244 -20.19 23.91 7.14
C THR A 244 -19.21 23.69 8.27
N GLN A 245 -18.95 24.72 9.09
CA GLN A 245 -18.04 24.60 10.24
C GLN A 245 -18.40 23.43 11.17
N GLY A 246 -19.67 23.02 11.23
CA GLY A 246 -20.13 21.86 11.99
C GLY A 246 -19.70 20.51 11.39
N GLU A 247 -19.54 20.41 10.06
CA GLU A 247 -19.04 19.19 9.39
C GLU A 247 -17.52 19.04 9.54
N GLN A 248 -16.80 20.15 9.76
CA GLN A 248 -15.36 20.12 10.07
C GLN A 248 -15.07 19.57 11.48
N VAL A 249 -15.99 19.72 12.42
CA VAL A 249 -15.86 19.24 13.81
C VAL A 249 -16.24 17.75 13.93
N GLY A 250 -17.05 17.22 13.01
CA GLY A 250 -17.41 15.81 12.94
C GLY A 250 -16.33 14.88 12.38
N CYS A 251 -15.23 15.44 11.88
CA CYS A 251 -14.04 14.72 11.37
C CYS A 251 -12.86 14.79 12.34
N VAL A 252 -13.13 14.88 13.65
CA VAL A 252 -12.10 14.81 14.71
C VAL A 252 -12.13 13.43 15.34
#